data_dffa72a6c3be8400293a96ad6fedf009
#
_entry.id   dffa72a6c3be8400293a96ad6fedf009
#
_cell.length_a   1.000
_cell.length_b   1.000
_cell.length_c   1.000
_cell.angle_alpha   90.00
_cell.angle_beta   90.00
_cell.angle_gamma   90.00
#
_symmetry.space_group_name_H-M   'P 1'
#
loop_
_entity.id
_entity.type
_entity.pdbx_description
1 polymer ?
#
loop_
_entity_poly.entity_id
_entity_poly.type
_entity_poly.pdbx_seq_one_letter_code
_entity_poly.pdbx_strand_id
1 'polypeptide(L)'
;MSNHLNKSRKIVESMRYIMGCGSFLDEFIHYWSFLQSEMYPPSCVTNHELFDTEFYKSSSSLTKELANVMLSGTERDPLAILLSEYSPNEAGGFYPTSSDITKLISSLMQAGKQQSQDHQSIFECCVGTGGLVFQQIIEIAERNKSWNNPLRGLAICVEDINPVAVKAFFIQFNFLLASLSAEHRKKVVPELVVIKCVNSLNQVAKGLEFVLQSPKEYQVSNDQP
;
A
#
# COMPACT_ATOMS: atom_id res chain seq x y z
N MET A 1 -3.67 6.88 19.92
CA MET A 1 -2.59 6.29 19.10
C MET A 1 -2.72 4.77 19.18
N SER A 2 -2.71 4.06 18.04
CA SER A 2 -2.87 2.60 18.04
C SER A 2 -1.73 1.91 18.81
N ASN A 3 -2.08 0.93 19.64
CA ASN A 3 -1.08 0.09 20.34
C ASN A 3 -0.13 -0.59 19.32
N HIS A 4 -0.66 -1.00 18.16
CA HIS A 4 0.10 -1.65 17.10
C HIS A 4 1.12 -0.72 16.43
N LEU A 5 0.80 0.55 16.20
CA LEU A 5 1.76 1.52 15.66
C LEU A 5 2.93 1.76 16.63
N ASN A 6 2.65 1.82 17.92
CA ASN A 6 3.72 1.92 18.93
C ASN A 6 4.60 0.67 18.99
N LYS A 7 4.03 -0.52 18.78
CA LYS A 7 4.81 -1.75 18.65
C LYS A 7 5.67 -1.74 17.38
N SER A 8 5.13 -1.26 16.25
CA SER A 8 5.90 -1.08 15.03
C SER A 8 7.12 -0.19 15.25
N ARG A 9 6.96 0.96 15.95
CA ARG A 9 8.09 1.83 16.32
C ARG A 9 9.14 1.11 17.14
N LYS A 10 8.73 0.35 18.17
CA LYS A 10 9.66 -0.43 19.01
C LYS A 10 10.47 -1.45 18.20
N ILE A 11 9.84 -2.10 17.23
CA ILE A 11 10.53 -3.04 16.35
C ILE A 11 11.57 -2.30 15.51
N VAL A 12 11.21 -1.16 14.89
CA VAL A 12 12.17 -0.35 14.13
C VAL A 12 13.32 0.13 15.02
N GLU A 13 13.01 0.60 16.24
CA GLU A 13 14.02 1.05 17.19
C GLU A 13 14.96 -0.06 17.69
N SER A 14 14.49 -1.30 17.78
CA SER A 14 15.34 -2.43 18.16
C SER A 14 16.47 -2.69 17.14
N MET A 15 16.26 -2.29 15.89
CA MET A 15 17.24 -2.44 14.82
C MET A 15 18.29 -1.30 14.77
N ARG A 16 18.12 -0.27 15.61
CA ARG A 16 18.97 0.95 15.62
C ARG A 16 20.47 0.67 15.64
N TYR A 17 20.91 -0.25 16.51
CA TYR A 17 22.31 -0.56 16.70
C TYR A 17 22.81 -1.71 15.82
N ILE A 18 21.94 -2.38 15.11
CA ILE A 18 22.25 -3.50 14.20
C ILE A 18 22.55 -2.96 12.81
N MET A 19 21.65 -2.14 12.27
CA MET A 19 21.79 -1.61 10.92
C MET A 19 21.25 -0.18 10.74
N GLY A 20 20.74 0.44 11.79
CA GLY A 20 20.07 1.76 11.73
C GLY A 20 18.58 1.64 11.39
N CYS A 21 17.77 2.54 11.97
CA CYS A 21 16.31 2.48 11.79
C CYS A 21 15.88 2.74 10.34
N GLY A 22 16.46 3.76 9.68
CA GLY A 22 16.16 4.08 8.28
C GLY A 22 16.56 2.94 7.34
N SER A 23 17.81 2.47 7.43
CA SER A 23 18.30 1.35 6.64
C SER A 23 17.46 0.08 6.83
N PHE A 24 16.99 -0.18 8.06
CA PHE A 24 16.08 -1.30 8.33
C PHE A 24 14.77 -1.16 7.59
N LEU A 25 14.16 0.04 7.59
CA LEU A 25 12.90 0.28 6.88
C LEU A 25 13.07 0.14 5.37
N ASP A 26 14.15 0.67 4.81
CA ASP A 26 14.42 0.56 3.37
C ASP A 26 14.63 -0.89 2.93
N GLU A 27 15.44 -1.65 3.65
CA GLU A 27 15.65 -3.06 3.39
C GLU A 27 14.37 -3.88 3.61
N PHE A 28 13.59 -3.57 4.64
CA PHE A 28 12.28 -4.16 4.88
C PHE A 28 11.34 -3.94 3.70
N ILE A 29 11.19 -2.69 3.24
CA ILE A 29 10.31 -2.35 2.13
C ILE A 29 10.78 -3.03 0.84
N HIS A 30 12.09 -3.01 0.58
CA HIS A 30 12.66 -3.67 -0.57
C HIS A 30 12.38 -5.17 -0.59
N TYR A 31 12.66 -5.85 0.52
CA TYR A 31 12.53 -7.29 0.65
C TYR A 31 11.07 -7.75 0.64
N TRP A 32 10.19 -7.07 1.42
CA TRP A 32 8.79 -7.46 1.56
C TRP A 32 7.98 -7.21 0.30
N SER A 33 8.26 -6.15 -0.43
CA SER A 33 7.62 -5.92 -1.73
C SER A 33 7.92 -7.04 -2.71
N PHE A 34 9.15 -7.54 -2.68
CA PHE A 34 9.55 -8.70 -3.46
C PHE A 34 8.79 -9.98 -3.04
N LEU A 35 8.75 -10.29 -1.75
CA LEU A 35 8.07 -11.48 -1.24
C LEU A 35 6.57 -11.51 -1.57
N GLN A 36 5.92 -10.34 -1.60
CA GLN A 36 4.51 -10.23 -1.92
C GLN A 36 4.19 -10.23 -3.42
N SER A 37 5.16 -9.88 -4.26
CA SER A 37 4.96 -9.77 -5.71
C SER A 37 5.26 -11.05 -6.48
N GLU A 38 5.90 -12.04 -5.86
CA GLU A 38 6.46 -13.22 -6.53
C GLU A 38 7.41 -12.87 -7.70
N MET A 39 7.90 -11.63 -7.74
CA MET A 39 8.85 -11.17 -8.74
C MET A 39 10.25 -11.74 -8.48
N TYR A 40 11.15 -11.59 -9.45
CA TYR A 40 12.52 -12.07 -9.34
C TYR A 40 13.21 -11.50 -8.10
N PRO A 41 13.81 -12.38 -7.27
CA PRO A 41 14.56 -11.91 -6.12
C PRO A 41 15.69 -11.00 -6.58
N PRO A 42 15.90 -9.87 -5.91
CA PRO A 42 17.22 -9.25 -5.97
C PRO A 42 18.27 -10.30 -5.60
N SER A 43 19.41 -10.29 -6.24
CA SER A 43 20.48 -11.28 -6.05
C SER A 43 20.91 -11.47 -4.59
N CYS A 44 20.60 -10.50 -3.71
CA CYS A 44 20.84 -10.54 -2.28
C CYS A 44 19.81 -11.37 -1.48
N VAL A 45 18.67 -11.75 -2.06
CA VAL A 45 17.54 -12.39 -1.34
C VAL A 45 17.53 -13.92 -1.48
N THR A 46 18.38 -14.48 -2.33
CA THR A 46 18.43 -15.94 -2.54
C THR A 46 19.12 -16.72 -1.42
N ASN A 47 19.54 -16.06 -0.34
CA ASN A 47 20.27 -16.70 0.74
C ASN A 47 19.31 -17.23 1.80
N HIS A 48 19.18 -18.58 1.91
CA HIS A 48 18.44 -19.25 2.98
C HIS A 48 18.90 -18.83 4.39
N GLU A 49 20.11 -18.30 4.53
CA GLU A 49 20.65 -17.76 5.78
C GLU A 49 19.90 -16.52 6.29
N LEU A 50 19.14 -15.83 5.43
CA LEU A 50 18.35 -14.65 5.83
C LEU A 50 17.22 -14.98 6.81
N PHE A 51 16.63 -16.18 6.74
CA PHE A 51 15.48 -16.57 7.58
C PHE A 51 15.82 -16.65 9.07
N ASP A 52 17.07 -16.90 9.44
CA ASP A 52 17.50 -16.96 10.83
C ASP A 52 18.05 -15.63 11.35
N THR A 53 18.13 -14.61 10.50
CA THR A 53 18.67 -13.30 10.89
C THR A 53 17.70 -12.51 11.76
N GLU A 54 18.23 -11.62 12.57
CA GLU A 54 17.45 -10.64 13.34
C GLU A 54 16.65 -9.72 12.41
N PHE A 55 17.18 -9.40 11.23
CA PHE A 55 16.47 -8.66 10.19
C PHE A 55 15.16 -9.34 9.80
N TYR A 56 15.19 -10.64 9.48
CA TYR A 56 13.98 -11.35 9.04
C TYR A 56 12.95 -11.47 10.17
N LYS A 57 13.38 -11.77 11.40
CA LYS A 57 12.50 -11.87 12.57
C LYS A 57 11.81 -10.54 12.86
N SER A 58 12.56 -9.45 12.83
CA SER A 58 12.05 -8.10 13.02
C SER A 58 11.13 -7.68 11.86
N SER A 59 11.48 -7.98 10.62
CA SER A 59 10.65 -7.72 9.44
C SER A 59 9.33 -8.48 9.47
N SER A 60 9.35 -9.76 9.84
CA SER A 60 8.13 -10.56 10.02
C SER A 60 7.24 -10.02 11.14
N SER A 61 7.84 -9.57 12.23
CA SER A 61 7.11 -8.94 13.35
C SER A 61 6.52 -7.59 12.95
N LEU A 62 7.29 -6.77 12.21
CA LEU A 62 6.83 -5.47 11.70
C LEU A 62 5.65 -5.65 10.74
N THR A 63 5.71 -6.62 9.84
CA THR A 63 4.62 -6.96 8.91
C THR A 63 3.31 -7.22 9.64
N LYS A 64 3.35 -8.03 10.71
CA LYS A 64 2.16 -8.34 11.51
C LYS A 64 1.58 -7.10 12.18
N GLU A 65 2.44 -6.26 12.75
CA GLU A 65 1.97 -5.05 13.43
C GLU A 65 1.42 -4.02 12.44
N LEU A 66 2.04 -3.84 11.26
CA LEU A 66 1.52 -2.97 10.19
C LEU A 66 0.17 -3.45 9.67
N ALA A 67 0.02 -4.74 9.40
CA ALA A 67 -1.26 -5.32 9.01
C ALA A 67 -2.34 -5.08 10.08
N ASN A 68 -2.01 -5.26 11.36
CA ASN A 68 -2.93 -5.00 12.47
C ASN A 68 -3.29 -3.52 12.61
N VAL A 69 -2.37 -2.58 12.35
CA VAL A 69 -2.67 -1.13 12.29
C VAL A 69 -3.74 -0.87 11.24
N MET A 70 -3.57 -1.39 10.04
CA MET A 70 -4.50 -1.18 8.92
C MET A 70 -5.84 -1.89 9.15
N LEU A 71 -5.82 -3.14 9.65
CA LEU A 71 -7.02 -3.88 10.03
C LEU A 71 -7.86 -3.17 11.11
N SER A 72 -7.21 -2.52 12.06
CA SER A 72 -7.92 -1.75 13.10
C SER A 72 -8.56 -0.46 12.60
N GLY A 73 -8.24 -0.04 11.39
CA GLY A 73 -8.72 1.21 10.78
C GLY A 73 -8.21 2.49 11.44
N THR A 74 -7.28 2.38 12.41
CA THR A 74 -6.78 3.53 13.16
C THR A 74 -5.80 4.39 12.36
N GLU A 75 -5.07 3.78 11.44
CA GLU A 75 -4.16 4.43 10.51
C GLU A 75 -4.17 3.67 9.19
N ARG A 76 -4.25 4.39 8.09
CA ARG A 76 -4.34 3.79 6.75
C ARG A 76 -3.01 3.81 5.99
N ASP A 77 -2.05 4.60 6.48
CA ASP A 77 -0.73 4.75 5.87
C ASP A 77 0.38 4.70 6.94
N PRO A 78 0.52 3.59 7.68
CA PRO A 78 1.49 3.49 8.77
C PRO A 78 2.96 3.57 8.30
N LEU A 79 3.28 3.14 7.08
CA LEU A 79 4.66 3.26 6.57
C LEU A 79 5.06 4.71 6.30
N ALA A 80 4.13 5.59 5.87
CA ALA A 80 4.42 7.02 5.77
C ALA A 80 4.90 7.61 7.10
N ILE A 81 4.22 7.23 8.19
CA ILE A 81 4.58 7.70 9.53
C ILE A 81 5.98 7.21 9.91
N LEU A 82 6.25 5.91 9.77
CA LEU A 82 7.54 5.34 10.12
C LEU A 82 8.67 5.92 9.27
N LEU A 83 8.48 6.07 7.97
CA LEU A 83 9.47 6.66 7.08
C LEU A 83 9.74 8.12 7.43
N SER A 84 8.72 8.92 7.74
CA SER A 84 8.91 10.31 8.16
C SER A 84 9.64 10.45 9.50
N GLU A 85 9.47 9.48 10.40
CA GLU A 85 10.11 9.49 11.71
C GLU A 85 11.57 9.00 11.67
N TYR A 86 11.88 8.01 10.83
CA TYR A 86 13.16 7.30 10.88
C TYR A 86 14.05 7.49 9.64
N SER A 87 13.51 8.01 8.53
CA SER A 87 14.25 8.30 7.28
C SER A 87 14.03 9.73 6.78
N PRO A 88 14.09 10.77 7.62
CA PRO A 88 13.66 12.12 7.25
C PRO A 88 14.58 12.81 6.22
N ASN A 89 15.81 12.33 6.05
CA ASN A 89 16.85 12.99 5.25
C ASN A 89 17.19 12.26 3.93
N GLU A 90 16.50 11.18 3.60
CA GLU A 90 16.76 10.51 2.33
C GLU A 90 16.10 11.27 1.17
N ALA A 91 16.80 11.29 0.03
CA ALA A 91 16.46 12.13 -1.12
C ALA A 91 15.00 11.93 -1.56
N GLY A 92 14.16 12.92 -1.24
CA GLY A 92 12.75 12.90 -1.59
C GLY A 92 11.77 13.03 -0.43
N GLY A 93 12.25 13.11 0.83
CA GLY A 93 11.49 13.31 2.08
C GLY A 93 10.06 12.78 2.07
N PHE A 94 9.74 11.85 2.96
CA PHE A 94 8.36 11.39 3.10
C PHE A 94 7.56 12.38 3.96
N TYR A 95 6.60 13.06 3.32
CA TYR A 95 5.68 13.98 3.98
C TYR A 95 4.29 13.34 4.00
N PRO A 96 3.91 12.65 5.09
CA PRO A 96 2.61 12.02 5.17
C PRO A 96 1.50 13.08 5.10
N THR A 97 0.56 12.89 4.18
CA THR A 97 -0.65 13.72 4.14
C THR A 97 -1.52 13.35 5.32
N SER A 98 -1.92 14.32 6.15
CA SER A 98 -2.76 14.03 7.30
C SER A 98 -4.10 13.39 6.89
N SER A 99 -4.63 12.51 7.72
CA SER A 99 -5.91 11.82 7.46
C SER A 99 -7.07 12.77 7.22
N ASP A 100 -7.07 13.96 7.84
CA ASP A 100 -8.13 14.95 7.68
C ASP A 100 -8.05 15.64 6.30
N ILE A 101 -6.84 15.95 5.84
CA ILE A 101 -6.62 16.48 4.48
C ILE A 101 -6.99 15.43 3.44
N THR A 102 -6.59 14.19 3.64
CA THR A 102 -6.89 13.07 2.75
C THR A 102 -8.40 12.88 2.59
N LYS A 103 -9.16 12.88 3.72
CA LYS A 103 -10.62 12.80 3.70
C LYS A 103 -11.28 14.00 3.02
N LEU A 104 -10.77 15.21 3.26
CA LEU A 104 -11.29 16.42 2.62
C LEU A 104 -11.12 16.35 1.10
N ILE A 105 -9.92 16.02 0.62
CA ILE A 105 -9.63 15.89 -0.82
C ILE A 105 -10.53 14.80 -1.43
N SER A 106 -10.61 13.64 -0.80
CA SER A 106 -11.44 12.54 -1.28
C SER A 106 -12.91 12.94 -1.37
N SER A 107 -13.44 13.61 -0.35
CA SER A 107 -14.82 14.11 -0.34
C SER A 107 -15.10 15.14 -1.47
N LEU A 108 -14.16 16.04 -1.72
CA LEU A 108 -14.26 17.01 -2.82
C LEU A 108 -14.25 16.33 -4.19
N MET A 109 -13.39 15.33 -4.39
CA MET A 109 -13.33 14.56 -5.63
C MET A 109 -14.62 13.77 -5.88
N GLN A 110 -15.32 13.33 -4.82
CA GLN A 110 -16.58 12.61 -4.95
C GLN A 110 -17.78 13.51 -5.20
N ALA A 111 -17.79 14.72 -4.68
CA ALA A 111 -18.89 15.67 -4.86
C ALA A 111 -19.17 15.99 -6.33
N GLY A 112 -18.19 15.81 -7.23
CA GLY A 112 -18.32 16.00 -8.67
C GLY A 112 -18.65 14.72 -9.47
N LYS A 113 -18.72 13.55 -8.85
CA LYS A 113 -18.96 12.28 -9.57
C LYS A 113 -20.44 11.89 -9.50
N GLN A 114 -21.04 11.69 -10.67
CA GLN A 114 -22.37 11.06 -10.77
C GLN A 114 -22.32 9.61 -10.27
N GLN A 115 -23.41 9.17 -9.64
CA GLN A 115 -23.54 7.83 -9.04
C GLN A 115 -23.31 6.70 -10.06
N SER A 116 -22.69 5.63 -9.56
CA SER A 116 -22.56 4.29 -10.14
C SER A 116 -22.14 4.22 -11.61
N GLN A 117 -20.84 4.13 -11.83
CA GLN A 117 -20.35 3.62 -13.12
C GLN A 117 -19.75 2.23 -12.86
N ASP A 118 -20.10 1.26 -13.69
CA ASP A 118 -19.53 -0.09 -13.68
C ASP A 118 -18.00 -0.07 -13.93
N HIS A 119 -17.46 1.04 -14.44
CA HIS A 119 -16.04 1.25 -14.65
C HIS A 119 -15.60 2.56 -14.00
N GLN A 120 -14.73 2.46 -13.01
CA GLN A 120 -14.12 3.60 -12.32
C GLN A 120 -12.61 3.54 -12.48
N SER A 121 -11.95 4.69 -12.46
CA SER A 121 -10.50 4.75 -12.47
C SER A 121 -9.97 5.72 -11.41
N ILE A 122 -8.84 5.35 -10.82
CA ILE A 122 -8.01 6.21 -9.97
C ILE A 122 -6.69 6.38 -10.68
N PHE A 123 -6.25 7.63 -10.85
CA PHE A 123 -4.90 7.96 -11.29
C PHE A 123 -4.25 8.90 -10.28
N GLU A 124 -3.04 8.56 -9.83
CA GLU A 124 -2.25 9.38 -8.93
C GLU A 124 -0.79 9.38 -9.39
N CYS A 125 -0.28 10.57 -9.73
CA CYS A 125 1.05 10.75 -10.32
C CYS A 125 2.18 10.95 -9.30
N CYS A 126 1.86 11.11 -8.02
CA CYS A 126 2.81 11.27 -6.91
C CYS A 126 2.26 10.52 -5.70
N VAL A 127 2.11 9.21 -5.83
CA VAL A 127 1.34 8.40 -4.89
C VAL A 127 1.95 8.34 -3.49
N GLY A 128 3.26 8.57 -3.37
CA GLY A 128 3.96 8.36 -2.12
C GLY A 128 3.75 6.94 -1.60
N THR A 129 3.41 6.81 -0.33
CA THR A 129 3.10 5.51 0.29
C THR A 129 1.62 5.12 0.18
N GLY A 130 0.75 6.02 -0.32
CA GLY A 130 -0.61 5.67 -0.74
C GLY A 130 -1.77 6.31 -0.01
N GLY A 131 -1.54 7.18 0.97
CA GLY A 131 -2.58 7.68 1.86
C GLY A 131 -3.84 8.21 1.15
N LEU A 132 -3.70 9.01 0.09
CA LEU A 132 -4.85 9.55 -0.66
C LEU A 132 -5.59 8.47 -1.44
N VAL A 133 -4.86 7.60 -2.13
CA VAL A 133 -5.43 6.50 -2.94
C VAL A 133 -6.15 5.51 -2.05
N PHE A 134 -5.59 5.17 -0.89
CA PHE A 134 -6.22 4.25 0.06
C PHE A 134 -7.55 4.79 0.58
N GLN A 135 -7.62 6.08 0.88
CA GLN A 135 -8.88 6.70 1.29
C GLN A 135 -9.94 6.61 0.19
N GLN A 136 -9.58 6.87 -1.07
CA GLN A 136 -10.50 6.74 -2.20
C GLN A 136 -11.00 5.29 -2.39
N ILE A 137 -10.11 4.31 -2.27
CA ILE A 137 -10.45 2.88 -2.35
C ILE A 137 -11.45 2.49 -1.26
N ILE A 138 -11.21 2.91 -0.01
CA ILE A 138 -12.11 2.65 1.12
C ILE A 138 -13.50 3.23 0.85
N GLU A 139 -13.58 4.47 0.39
CA GLU A 139 -14.85 5.12 0.13
C GLU A 139 -15.61 4.47 -1.04
N ILE A 140 -14.90 3.98 -2.06
CA ILE A 140 -15.52 3.21 -3.15
C ILE A 140 -16.05 1.88 -2.60
N ALA A 141 -15.26 1.17 -1.80
CA ALA A 141 -15.66 -0.10 -1.21
C ALA A 141 -16.89 0.04 -0.31
N GLU A 142 -16.93 1.07 0.52
CA GLU A 142 -18.10 1.37 1.37
C GLU A 142 -19.35 1.72 0.56
N ARG A 143 -19.21 2.52 -0.50
CA ARG A 143 -20.32 2.86 -1.37
C ARG A 143 -20.91 1.64 -2.04
N ASN A 144 -20.08 0.74 -2.48
CA ASN A 144 -20.45 -0.47 -3.23
C ASN A 144 -20.54 -1.72 -2.33
N LYS A 145 -20.68 -1.55 -1.03
CA LYS A 145 -20.66 -2.68 -0.06
C LYS A 145 -21.72 -3.76 -0.29
N SER A 146 -22.81 -3.44 -1.02
CA SER A 146 -23.81 -4.42 -1.43
C SER A 146 -23.37 -5.33 -2.57
N TRP A 147 -22.35 -4.95 -3.34
CA TRP A 147 -21.83 -5.74 -4.46
C TRP A 147 -21.06 -6.97 -3.97
N ASN A 148 -21.01 -8.04 -4.78
CA ASN A 148 -20.20 -9.24 -4.47
C ASN A 148 -18.71 -8.91 -4.35
N ASN A 149 -18.23 -8.02 -5.20
CA ASN A 149 -16.91 -7.40 -5.08
C ASN A 149 -17.07 -5.88 -5.10
N PRO A 150 -16.92 -5.20 -3.97
CA PRO A 150 -17.06 -3.73 -3.87
C PRO A 150 -16.13 -2.91 -4.77
N LEU A 151 -15.01 -3.48 -5.22
CA LEU A 151 -14.06 -2.83 -6.13
C LEU A 151 -14.14 -3.36 -7.57
N ARG A 152 -15.21 -4.05 -7.92
CA ARG A 152 -15.44 -4.51 -9.30
C ARG A 152 -15.35 -3.35 -10.29
N GLY A 153 -14.68 -3.56 -11.43
CA GLY A 153 -14.54 -2.57 -12.49
C GLY A 153 -13.62 -1.39 -12.13
N LEU A 154 -12.95 -1.42 -10.98
CA LEU A 154 -12.01 -0.37 -10.60
C LEU A 154 -10.64 -0.62 -11.21
N ALA A 155 -10.17 0.33 -12.02
CA ALA A 155 -8.80 0.40 -12.50
C ALA A 155 -8.01 1.44 -11.69
N ILE A 156 -6.81 1.07 -11.24
CA ILE A 156 -5.92 1.94 -10.46
C ILE A 156 -4.60 2.06 -11.20
N CYS A 157 -4.17 3.28 -11.49
CA CYS A 157 -2.85 3.56 -12.01
C CYS A 157 -2.16 4.58 -11.11
N VAL A 158 -1.03 4.20 -10.52
CA VAL A 158 -0.28 5.07 -9.63
C VAL A 158 1.18 5.16 -10.04
N GLU A 159 1.75 6.34 -9.87
CA GLU A 159 3.12 6.64 -10.23
C GLU A 159 3.85 7.34 -9.09
N ASP A 160 5.14 7.08 -8.96
CA ASP A 160 6.04 7.87 -8.12
C ASP A 160 7.46 7.77 -8.66
N ILE A 161 8.26 8.81 -8.46
CA ILE A 161 9.67 8.82 -8.84
C ILE A 161 10.55 8.04 -7.85
N ASN A 162 10.07 7.87 -6.62
CA ASN A 162 10.79 7.23 -5.53
C ASN A 162 10.47 5.72 -5.48
N PRO A 163 11.44 4.83 -5.74
CA PRO A 163 11.20 3.39 -5.72
C PRO A 163 10.83 2.84 -4.33
N VAL A 164 11.25 3.49 -3.24
CA VAL A 164 10.85 3.11 -1.89
C VAL A 164 9.36 3.40 -1.67
N ALA A 165 8.89 4.56 -2.13
CA ALA A 165 7.47 4.93 -2.08
C ALA A 165 6.59 3.92 -2.84
N VAL A 166 6.96 3.58 -4.08
CA VAL A 166 6.26 2.62 -4.93
C VAL A 166 6.15 1.24 -4.26
N LYS A 167 7.24 0.77 -3.67
CA LYS A 167 7.27 -0.52 -2.95
C LYS A 167 6.46 -0.47 -1.66
N ALA A 168 6.56 0.62 -0.89
CA ALA A 168 5.78 0.82 0.33
C ALA A 168 4.27 0.87 0.02
N PHE A 169 3.89 1.58 -1.06
CA PHE A 169 2.51 1.56 -1.56
C PHE A 169 2.05 0.13 -1.84
N PHE A 170 2.83 -0.65 -2.59
CA PHE A 170 2.47 -2.03 -2.95
C PHE A 170 2.25 -2.92 -1.72
N ILE A 171 3.13 -2.84 -0.70
CA ILE A 171 2.99 -3.59 0.55
C ILE A 171 1.68 -3.22 1.26
N GLN A 172 1.45 -1.93 1.47
CA GLN A 172 0.28 -1.43 2.19
C GLN A 172 -1.02 -1.65 1.42
N PHE A 173 -0.97 -1.58 0.09
CA PHE A 173 -2.11 -1.89 -0.77
C PHE A 173 -2.60 -3.33 -0.56
N ASN A 174 -1.69 -4.29 -0.49
CA ASN A 174 -2.05 -5.69 -0.19
C ASN A 174 -2.68 -5.83 1.21
N PHE A 175 -2.16 -5.12 2.22
CA PHE A 175 -2.77 -5.11 3.55
C PHE A 175 -4.15 -4.46 3.55
N LEU A 176 -4.34 -3.38 2.78
CA LEU A 176 -5.64 -2.73 2.63
C LEU A 176 -6.67 -3.69 2.02
N LEU A 177 -6.35 -4.36 0.92
CA LEU A 177 -7.26 -5.31 0.28
C LEU A 177 -7.62 -6.47 1.22
N ALA A 178 -6.65 -6.98 1.99
CA ALA A 178 -6.90 -8.01 3.00
C ALA A 178 -7.82 -7.49 4.11
N SER A 179 -7.60 -6.25 4.58
CA SER A 179 -8.43 -5.59 5.58
C SER A 179 -9.87 -5.41 5.10
N LEU A 180 -10.06 -4.86 3.91
CA LEU A 180 -11.40 -4.66 3.32
C LEU A 180 -12.10 -6.00 3.08
N SER A 181 -11.37 -7.03 2.64
CA SER A 181 -11.94 -8.36 2.44
C SER A 181 -12.42 -8.98 3.76
N ALA A 182 -11.69 -8.79 4.85
CA ALA A 182 -12.08 -9.23 6.18
C ALA A 182 -13.30 -8.45 6.71
N GLU A 183 -13.31 -7.12 6.55
CA GLU A 183 -14.38 -6.24 6.99
C GLU A 183 -15.70 -6.55 6.27
N HIS A 184 -15.65 -6.65 4.95
CA HIS A 184 -16.84 -6.96 4.13
C HIS A 184 -17.21 -8.44 4.09
N ARG A 185 -16.37 -9.34 4.65
CA ARG A 185 -16.53 -10.81 4.61
C ARG A 185 -16.70 -11.36 3.19
N LYS A 186 -16.04 -10.77 2.23
CA LYS A 186 -16.04 -11.14 0.82
C LYS A 186 -14.74 -10.74 0.16
N LYS A 187 -14.46 -11.27 -1.03
CA LYS A 187 -13.27 -10.88 -1.78
C LYS A 187 -13.41 -9.43 -2.27
N VAL A 188 -12.49 -8.56 -1.91
CA VAL A 188 -12.43 -7.15 -2.31
C VAL A 188 -11.16 -6.94 -3.12
N VAL A 189 -11.30 -6.88 -4.45
CA VAL A 189 -10.16 -6.73 -5.37
C VAL A 189 -10.52 -5.83 -6.55
N PRO A 190 -9.70 -4.87 -6.93
CA PRO A 190 -9.89 -4.08 -8.15
C PRO A 190 -9.70 -4.94 -9.40
N GLU A 191 -10.18 -4.46 -10.54
CA GLU A 191 -10.02 -5.14 -11.83
C GLU A 191 -8.56 -5.13 -12.28
N LEU A 192 -7.94 -3.94 -12.23
CA LEU A 192 -6.56 -3.74 -12.68
C LEU A 192 -5.86 -2.76 -11.74
N VAL A 193 -4.62 -3.08 -11.39
CA VAL A 193 -3.72 -2.15 -10.69
C VAL A 193 -2.40 -2.10 -11.42
N VAL A 194 -1.96 -0.89 -11.75
CA VAL A 194 -0.65 -0.61 -12.35
C VAL A 194 0.08 0.37 -11.44
N ILE A 195 1.23 -0.05 -10.93
CA ILE A 195 2.08 0.73 -10.01
C ILE A 195 3.43 0.92 -10.68
N LYS A 196 3.83 2.17 -10.96
CA LYS A 196 5.04 2.48 -11.73
C LYS A 196 6.02 3.34 -10.95
N CYS A 197 7.30 2.97 -11.02
CA CYS A 197 8.36 3.89 -10.65
C CYS A 197 8.78 4.69 -11.88
N VAL A 198 8.30 5.93 -11.97
CA VAL A 198 8.48 6.79 -13.13
C VAL A 198 8.53 8.25 -12.73
N ASN A 199 9.26 9.05 -13.46
CA ASN A 199 9.12 10.50 -13.36
C ASN A 199 7.89 10.93 -14.15
N SER A 200 6.81 11.25 -13.46
CA SER A 200 5.49 11.55 -14.07
C SER A 200 5.50 12.78 -14.98
N LEU A 201 6.47 13.71 -14.81
CA LEU A 201 6.57 14.91 -15.65
C LEU A 201 7.15 14.63 -17.03
N ASN A 202 8.11 13.71 -17.15
CA ASN A 202 8.78 13.39 -18.41
C ASN A 202 8.61 11.93 -18.85
N GLN A 203 7.87 11.13 -18.07
CA GLN A 203 7.55 9.72 -18.32
C GLN A 203 8.81 8.83 -18.47
N VAL A 204 9.92 9.22 -17.82
CA VAL A 204 11.14 8.40 -17.79
C VAL A 204 10.99 7.33 -16.74
N ALA A 205 10.90 6.07 -17.18
CA ALA A 205 10.77 4.90 -16.32
C ALA A 205 12.04 4.64 -15.49
N LYS A 206 11.86 4.17 -14.27
CA LYS A 206 12.92 3.77 -13.34
C LYS A 206 13.08 2.24 -13.24
N GLY A 207 12.42 1.51 -14.15
CA GLY A 207 12.57 0.06 -14.29
C GLY A 207 11.80 -0.81 -13.27
N LEU A 208 10.94 -0.21 -12.43
CA LEU A 208 10.07 -0.92 -11.50
C LEU A 208 8.61 -0.71 -11.87
N GLU A 209 7.89 -1.80 -12.12
CA GLU A 209 6.45 -1.80 -12.39
C GLU A 209 5.83 -3.05 -11.77
N PHE A 210 4.71 -2.87 -11.07
CA PHE A 210 3.84 -3.95 -10.61
C PHE A 210 2.52 -3.87 -11.37
N VAL A 211 2.08 -4.99 -11.94
CA VAL A 211 0.79 -5.11 -12.60
C VAL A 211 0.02 -6.24 -11.94
N LEU A 212 -1.13 -5.90 -11.34
CA LEU A 212 -2.02 -6.86 -10.72
C LEU A 212 -3.35 -6.82 -11.47
N GLN A 213 -3.78 -7.98 -11.96
CA GLN A 213 -5.07 -8.15 -12.63
C GLN A 213 -5.86 -9.23 -11.90
N SER A 214 -7.06 -8.90 -11.50
CA SER A 214 -7.90 -9.86 -10.81
C SER A 214 -8.53 -10.86 -11.78
N PRO A 215 -8.80 -12.10 -11.34
CA PRO A 215 -9.58 -13.07 -12.11
C PRO A 215 -10.94 -12.51 -12.52
N LYS A 216 -11.40 -12.87 -13.72
CA LYS A 216 -12.68 -12.38 -14.28
C LYS A 216 -13.89 -12.70 -13.40
N GLU A 217 -13.86 -13.80 -12.68
CA GLU A 217 -14.92 -14.22 -11.76
C GLU A 217 -15.24 -13.20 -10.66
N TYR A 218 -14.27 -12.38 -10.26
CA TYR A 218 -14.46 -11.31 -9.27
C TYR A 218 -14.99 -10.01 -9.91
N GLN A 219 -15.11 -9.97 -11.24
CA GLN A 219 -15.56 -8.78 -11.98
C GLN A 219 -16.99 -8.93 -12.54
N VAL A 220 -17.67 -10.02 -12.23
CA VAL A 220 -19.05 -10.28 -12.70
C VAL A 220 -20.07 -9.48 -11.88
N SER A 221 -21.09 -8.93 -12.55
CA SER A 221 -22.20 -8.23 -11.89
C SER A 221 -23.14 -9.20 -11.16
N ASN A 222 -23.77 -8.71 -10.09
CA ASN A 222 -24.79 -9.49 -9.35
C ASN A 222 -26.07 -9.77 -10.19
N ASP A 223 -26.21 -9.12 -11.34
CA ASP A 223 -27.43 -9.14 -12.15
C ASP A 223 -27.41 -10.23 -13.25
N GLN A 224 -26.43 -11.13 -13.23
CA GLN A 224 -26.49 -12.32 -14.07
C GLN A 224 -27.01 -13.50 -13.26
N PRO A 225 -28.11 -14.14 -13.72
CA PRO A 225 -28.75 -15.26 -13.06
C PRO A 225 -27.85 -16.48 -12.96
#